data_d92326481214066b0f88073e2c890e51
#
_entry.id   d92326481214066b0f88073e2c890e51
#
_cell.length_a   1.000
_cell.length_b   1.000
_cell.length_c   1.000
_cell.angle_alpha   90.00
_cell.angle_beta   90.00
_cell.angle_gamma   90.00
#
_symmetry.space_group_name_H-M   'P 1'
#
loop_
_entity.id
_entity.type
_entity.pdbx_description
1 polymer ?
#
loop_
_entity_poly.entity_id
_entity_poly.type
_entity_poly.pdbx_seq_one_letter_code
_entity_poly.pdbx_strand_id
1 'polypeptide(L)'
;VTTAVTATSGLVATNLTTAPAAQVAQTQAADPALTLAIDTILADPRFTGSMVSVAVRDANTGEALYERNTGQRLNPASNMKLFTSAAAMDALGPDHRFTTDVLATAPVVGGKVRSDLFLRGGGDPTMLAEDYRDLAAQLKAAGVQRVDGNLVADDSYFDDVPLATAWSWDDEPYYYSAVTSALTVAPDTDYDSGTAIVETSPGSPGAKPTVALQPATDAVTIVNNATTGAAGSANTLSVEREHASDKVFVTGSIPAGASINQEWVTVPDPTTYAADVFARALRAQGITVSGAVREGATPGAAKVLASHDSMALSGLLVPFMKLSNNMHAEALVKTLGAEATGTGSWQAGLAQVRAYAQEKGVDTNVIRISDGSGLSRFDLLTTDAVADLLVAAKQEPWFQAWYDALPIAGNADRFTGGTLRSRMRNTAATDNLHGKTGSMTSVTALSGYVSNADGRELVFSMISNNYLASPRSQEDALGVTLAQWSEADGAAPPTADSRSLRRSTDYGPADIECSWAKAC
;
A
#
# COMPACT_ATOMS: atom_id res chain seq x y z
N VAL A 1 17.99 -72.12 -48.51
CA VAL A 1 16.53 -72.18 -48.48
C VAL A 1 16.04 -70.75 -48.11
N THR A 2 15.60 -70.06 -49.14
CA THR A 2 15.15 -68.64 -49.07
C THR A 2 13.63 -68.66 -48.94
N THR A 3 13.11 -68.05 -47.88
CA THR A 3 11.64 -67.86 -47.73
C THR A 3 11.34 -66.40 -47.96
N ALA A 4 10.55 -66.12 -48.99
CA ALA A 4 10.02 -64.80 -49.29
C ALA A 4 8.82 -64.50 -48.39
N VAL A 5 8.78 -63.30 -47.80
CA VAL A 5 7.63 -62.77 -47.09
C VAL A 5 6.98 -61.69 -47.98
N THR A 6 5.79 -61.97 -48.42
CA THR A 6 4.91 -61.01 -49.13
C THR A 6 4.25 -60.06 -48.17
N ALA A 7 4.49 -58.77 -48.31
CA ALA A 7 3.84 -57.73 -47.55
C ALA A 7 2.58 -57.23 -48.33
N THR A 8 1.39 -57.38 -47.75
CA THR A 8 0.14 -56.82 -48.25
C THR A 8 -0.04 -55.42 -47.69
N SER A 9 -0.03 -54.43 -48.57
CA SER A 9 -0.31 -53.01 -48.25
C SER A 9 -1.82 -52.77 -48.09
N GLY A 10 -2.28 -52.58 -46.87
CA GLY A 10 -3.64 -52.08 -46.58
C GLY A 10 -3.63 -50.56 -46.58
N LEU A 11 -4.36 -49.94 -47.53
CA LEU A 11 -4.65 -48.51 -47.52
C LEU A 11 -5.68 -48.22 -46.41
N VAL A 12 -5.26 -47.53 -45.35
CA VAL A 12 -6.16 -46.93 -44.39
C VAL A 12 -6.47 -45.51 -44.87
N ALA A 13 -7.70 -45.25 -45.27
CA ALA A 13 -8.19 -43.90 -45.58
C ALA A 13 -8.41 -43.14 -44.26
N THR A 14 -7.52 -42.22 -43.93
CA THR A 14 -7.71 -41.26 -42.84
C THR A 14 -8.61 -40.13 -43.32
N ASN A 15 -9.83 -40.07 -42.77
CA ASN A 15 -10.70 -38.91 -42.88
C ASN A 15 -10.03 -37.73 -42.16
N LEU A 16 -9.47 -36.80 -42.90
CA LEU A 16 -9.07 -35.48 -42.40
C LEU A 16 -10.32 -34.63 -42.14
N THR A 17 -10.78 -34.63 -40.91
CA THR A 17 -11.72 -33.59 -40.46
C THR A 17 -10.95 -32.26 -40.41
N THR A 18 -11.29 -31.35 -41.33
CA THR A 18 -10.82 -29.97 -41.29
C THR A 18 -11.35 -29.33 -40.02
N ALA A 19 -10.43 -28.98 -39.07
CA ALA A 19 -10.74 -28.11 -37.96
C ALA A 19 -11.27 -26.77 -38.51
N PRO A 20 -12.29 -26.15 -37.88
CA PRO A 20 -12.72 -24.82 -38.28
C PRO A 20 -11.53 -23.86 -38.14
N ALA A 21 -11.30 -23.08 -39.21
CA ALA A 21 -10.29 -22.01 -39.17
C ALA A 21 -10.61 -21.08 -37.99
N ALA A 22 -9.67 -20.93 -37.09
CA ALA A 22 -9.76 -19.89 -36.06
C ALA A 22 -10.00 -18.57 -36.81
N GLN A 23 -11.12 -17.92 -36.52
CA GLN A 23 -11.34 -16.54 -36.95
C GLN A 23 -10.20 -15.71 -36.33
N VAL A 24 -9.28 -15.23 -37.16
CA VAL A 24 -8.35 -14.18 -36.80
C VAL A 24 -9.23 -12.98 -36.46
N ALA A 25 -9.30 -12.63 -35.19
CA ALA A 25 -9.93 -11.39 -34.77
C ALA A 25 -9.24 -10.29 -35.58
N GLN A 26 -10.03 -9.56 -36.35
CA GLN A 26 -9.54 -8.36 -37.02
C GLN A 26 -9.17 -7.40 -35.91
N THR A 27 -7.86 -7.17 -35.66
CA THR A 27 -7.39 -6.07 -34.88
C THR A 27 -7.93 -4.79 -35.50
N GLN A 28 -8.85 -4.14 -34.82
CA GLN A 28 -9.35 -2.83 -35.23
C GLN A 28 -8.13 -1.92 -35.23
N ALA A 29 -7.87 -1.21 -36.32
CA ALA A 29 -6.73 -0.32 -36.42
C ALA A 29 -6.85 0.73 -35.31
N ALA A 30 -5.78 0.92 -34.52
CA ALA A 30 -5.73 1.92 -33.48
C ALA A 30 -6.24 3.27 -34.02
N ASP A 31 -7.09 3.98 -33.25
CA ASP A 31 -7.59 5.29 -33.65
C ASP A 31 -6.41 6.25 -33.86
N PRO A 32 -6.20 6.77 -35.10
CA PRO A 32 -5.06 7.64 -35.39
C PRO A 32 -5.08 8.94 -34.57
N ALA A 33 -6.26 9.44 -34.19
CA ALA A 33 -6.38 10.67 -33.39
C ALA A 33 -5.97 10.42 -31.94
N LEU A 34 -6.41 9.30 -31.33
CA LEU A 34 -5.96 8.89 -30.00
C LEU A 34 -4.45 8.66 -29.97
N THR A 35 -3.94 7.92 -30.97
CA THR A 35 -2.50 7.66 -31.11
C THR A 35 -1.69 8.95 -31.17
N LEU A 36 -2.08 9.90 -32.03
CA LEU A 36 -1.39 11.18 -32.18
C LEU A 36 -1.43 12.00 -30.88
N ALA A 37 -2.57 12.01 -30.17
CA ALA A 37 -2.72 12.75 -28.93
C ALA A 37 -1.78 12.20 -27.84
N ILE A 38 -1.73 10.86 -27.67
CA ILE A 38 -0.84 10.23 -26.69
C ILE A 38 0.63 10.40 -27.09
N ASP A 39 0.98 10.24 -28.38
CA ASP A 39 2.36 10.46 -28.86
C ASP A 39 2.81 11.90 -28.63
N THR A 40 1.90 12.88 -28.74
CA THR A 40 2.18 14.28 -28.43
C THR A 40 2.52 14.48 -26.94
N ILE A 41 1.81 13.82 -26.03
CA ILE A 41 2.12 13.84 -24.60
C ILE A 41 3.51 13.23 -24.35
N LEU A 42 3.81 12.10 -24.99
CA LEU A 42 5.05 11.34 -24.81
C LEU A 42 6.26 11.98 -25.52
N ALA A 43 6.05 12.99 -26.38
CA ALA A 43 7.10 13.79 -26.97
C ALA A 43 7.64 14.90 -26.03
N ASP A 44 7.09 15.04 -24.82
CA ASP A 44 7.55 16.03 -23.85
C ASP A 44 9.03 15.84 -23.48
N PRO A 45 9.84 16.92 -23.46
CA PRO A 45 11.28 16.86 -23.16
C PRO A 45 11.64 16.22 -21.80
N ARG A 46 10.71 16.15 -20.84
CA ARG A 46 10.92 15.47 -19.55
C ARG A 46 11.17 13.98 -19.70
N PHE A 47 10.71 13.38 -20.79
CA PHE A 47 10.98 11.97 -21.11
C PHE A 47 12.33 11.73 -21.79
N THR A 48 13.09 12.79 -22.12
CA THR A 48 14.40 12.63 -22.76
C THR A 48 15.36 11.89 -21.83
N GLY A 49 15.81 10.71 -22.26
CA GLY A 49 16.70 9.84 -21.47
C GLY A 49 16.01 9.01 -20.39
N SER A 50 14.68 9.16 -20.22
CA SER A 50 13.88 8.32 -19.34
C SER A 50 13.36 7.07 -20.06
N MET A 51 12.82 6.14 -19.30
CA MET A 51 12.06 4.99 -19.79
C MET A 51 10.59 5.23 -19.51
N VAL A 52 9.75 5.21 -20.54
CA VAL A 52 8.30 5.35 -20.41
C VAL A 52 7.59 4.22 -21.16
N SER A 53 6.57 3.69 -20.52
CA SER A 53 5.70 2.64 -21.06
C SER A 53 4.24 3.06 -20.86
N VAL A 54 3.40 2.83 -21.87
CA VAL A 54 1.96 3.14 -21.82
C VAL A 54 1.17 2.03 -22.49
N ALA A 55 0.14 1.53 -21.81
CA ALA A 55 -0.89 0.65 -22.34
C ALA A 55 -2.26 1.30 -22.13
N VAL A 56 -3.11 1.28 -23.16
CA VAL A 56 -4.53 1.65 -23.09
C VAL A 56 -5.34 0.54 -23.75
N ARG A 57 -6.34 0.03 -23.04
CA ARG A 57 -7.20 -1.05 -23.52
C ARG A 57 -8.67 -0.77 -23.24
N ASP A 58 -9.56 -1.40 -23.99
CA ASP A 58 -10.97 -1.52 -23.62
C ASP A 58 -11.11 -2.34 -22.32
N ALA A 59 -11.81 -1.81 -21.34
CA ALA A 59 -11.92 -2.44 -20.03
C ALA A 59 -12.77 -3.72 -20.02
N ASN A 60 -13.61 -3.94 -21.03
CA ASN A 60 -14.51 -5.09 -21.10
C ASN A 60 -13.95 -6.22 -21.97
N THR A 61 -13.23 -5.87 -23.03
CA THR A 61 -12.73 -6.83 -24.03
C THR A 61 -11.24 -7.11 -23.91
N GLY A 62 -10.48 -6.19 -23.27
CA GLY A 62 -9.02 -6.23 -23.24
C GLY A 62 -8.37 -5.82 -24.57
N GLU A 63 -9.16 -5.36 -25.58
CA GLU A 63 -8.64 -4.91 -26.85
C GLU A 63 -7.66 -3.74 -26.68
N ALA A 64 -6.48 -3.85 -27.28
CA ALA A 64 -5.47 -2.80 -27.25
C ALA A 64 -5.89 -1.61 -28.12
N LEU A 65 -5.93 -0.42 -27.53
CA LEU A 65 -6.25 0.84 -28.20
C LEU A 65 -4.99 1.69 -28.43
N TYR A 66 -4.01 1.57 -27.52
CA TYR A 66 -2.69 2.20 -27.64
C TYR A 66 -1.66 1.40 -26.86
N GLU A 67 -0.49 1.18 -27.48
CA GLU A 67 0.63 0.47 -26.87
C GLU A 67 1.95 1.17 -27.20
N ARG A 68 2.75 1.41 -26.15
CA ARG A 68 4.12 1.91 -26.30
C ARG A 68 5.02 1.28 -25.25
N ASN A 69 6.01 0.49 -25.70
CA ASN A 69 6.98 -0.20 -24.85
C ASN A 69 6.34 -1.11 -23.79
N THR A 70 5.15 -1.65 -24.02
CA THR A 70 4.30 -2.28 -23.02
C THR A 70 4.93 -3.50 -22.36
N GLY A 71 5.82 -4.23 -23.04
CA GLY A 71 6.61 -5.33 -22.50
C GLY A 71 7.88 -4.89 -21.74
N GLN A 72 8.16 -3.58 -21.63
CA GLN A 72 9.34 -3.10 -20.90
C GLN A 72 9.14 -3.22 -19.38
N ARG A 73 10.13 -3.85 -18.70
CA ARG A 73 10.13 -3.97 -17.24
C ARG A 73 10.54 -2.66 -16.60
N LEU A 74 9.66 -2.10 -15.81
CA LEU A 74 9.87 -0.85 -15.08
C LEU A 74 9.54 -1.05 -13.60
N ASN A 75 10.18 -0.27 -12.74
CA ASN A 75 9.78 -0.22 -11.35
C ASN A 75 8.40 0.45 -11.27
N PRO A 76 7.38 -0.22 -10.68
CA PRO A 76 6.01 0.27 -10.69
C PRO A 76 5.69 1.23 -9.53
N ALA A 77 6.61 1.38 -8.56
CA ALA A 77 6.29 1.98 -7.27
C ALA A 77 4.96 1.42 -6.73
N SER A 78 4.13 2.24 -6.09
CA SER A 78 2.88 1.81 -5.46
C SER A 78 1.81 1.25 -6.41
N ASN A 79 2.05 1.16 -7.72
CA ASN A 79 1.19 0.37 -8.61
C ASN A 79 1.27 -1.14 -8.32
N MET A 80 2.32 -1.60 -7.59
CA MET A 80 2.40 -2.95 -7.04
C MET A 80 1.19 -3.30 -6.17
N LYS A 81 0.64 -2.31 -5.46
CA LYS A 81 -0.54 -2.49 -4.59
C LYS A 81 -1.80 -2.93 -5.33
N LEU A 82 -1.89 -2.71 -6.65
CA LEU A 82 -2.98 -3.26 -7.47
C LEU A 82 -2.97 -4.79 -7.42
N PHE A 83 -1.79 -5.41 -7.55
CA PHE A 83 -1.62 -6.86 -7.47
C PHE A 83 -1.88 -7.39 -6.06
N THR A 84 -1.30 -6.74 -5.06
CA THR A 84 -1.45 -7.14 -3.65
C THR A 84 -2.90 -7.07 -3.18
N SER A 85 -3.59 -5.95 -3.47
CA SER A 85 -4.98 -5.76 -3.05
C SER A 85 -5.95 -6.69 -3.77
N ALA A 86 -5.76 -6.92 -5.08
CA ALA A 86 -6.58 -7.85 -5.84
C ALA A 86 -6.41 -9.29 -5.36
N ALA A 87 -5.16 -9.75 -5.16
CA ALA A 87 -4.88 -11.07 -4.61
C ALA A 87 -5.45 -11.25 -3.18
N ALA A 88 -5.39 -10.21 -2.35
CA ALA A 88 -5.97 -10.25 -1.01
C ALA A 88 -7.51 -10.35 -1.05
N MET A 89 -8.17 -9.58 -1.91
CA MET A 89 -9.63 -9.65 -2.09
C MET A 89 -10.10 -11.01 -2.61
N ASP A 90 -9.31 -11.64 -3.48
CA ASP A 90 -9.63 -12.95 -4.04
C ASP A 90 -9.44 -14.07 -3.02
N ALA A 91 -8.29 -14.11 -2.34
CA ALA A 91 -7.92 -15.21 -1.46
C ALA A 91 -8.56 -15.13 -0.07
N LEU A 92 -8.69 -13.93 0.51
CA LEU A 92 -9.23 -13.72 1.84
C LEU A 92 -10.74 -13.40 1.81
N GLY A 93 -11.21 -12.79 0.74
CA GLY A 93 -12.58 -12.30 0.60
C GLY A 93 -12.80 -10.91 1.21
N PRO A 94 -13.85 -10.17 0.75
CA PRO A 94 -14.12 -8.79 1.18
C PRO A 94 -14.50 -8.65 2.65
N ASP A 95 -15.01 -9.71 3.27
CA ASP A 95 -15.50 -9.73 4.66
C ASP A 95 -14.43 -10.20 5.66
N HIS A 96 -13.23 -10.55 5.18
CA HIS A 96 -12.12 -10.99 6.04
C HIS A 96 -11.82 -9.92 7.11
N ARG A 97 -11.58 -10.39 8.36
CA ARG A 97 -11.19 -9.54 9.49
C ARG A 97 -9.96 -10.12 10.16
N PHE A 98 -9.07 -9.25 10.56
CA PHE A 98 -7.94 -9.60 11.40
C PHE A 98 -8.40 -9.63 12.85
N THR A 99 -7.84 -10.52 13.67
CA THR A 99 -8.22 -10.65 15.09
C THR A 99 -7.00 -10.44 15.98
N THR A 100 -7.14 -9.55 16.98
CA THR A 100 -6.16 -9.40 18.05
C THR A 100 -6.76 -9.90 19.36
N ASP A 101 -6.13 -10.92 19.96
CA ASP A 101 -6.63 -11.62 21.15
C ASP A 101 -5.81 -11.32 22.40
N VAL A 102 -6.51 -11.31 23.53
CA VAL A 102 -5.89 -11.39 24.85
C VAL A 102 -6.23 -12.73 25.49
N LEU A 103 -5.21 -13.53 25.79
CA LEU A 103 -5.36 -14.92 26.24
C LEU A 103 -4.65 -15.17 27.57
N ALA A 104 -5.05 -16.23 28.26
CA ALA A 104 -4.36 -16.75 29.45
C ALA A 104 -4.49 -18.28 29.54
N THR A 105 -3.51 -18.92 30.20
CA THR A 105 -3.56 -20.36 30.45
C THR A 105 -4.29 -20.72 31.77
N ALA A 106 -4.56 -19.74 32.62
CA ALA A 106 -5.33 -19.90 33.84
C ALA A 106 -6.63 -19.08 33.79
N PRO A 107 -7.72 -19.57 34.38
CA PRO A 107 -8.99 -18.84 34.47
C PRO A 107 -8.90 -17.65 35.41
N VAL A 108 -9.84 -16.70 35.25
CA VAL A 108 -10.02 -15.60 36.20
C VAL A 108 -10.67 -16.11 37.47
N VAL A 109 -9.96 -16.04 38.60
CA VAL A 109 -10.48 -16.49 39.91
C VAL A 109 -10.24 -15.41 40.96
N GLY A 110 -11.30 -14.89 41.56
CA GLY A 110 -11.22 -13.84 42.58
C GLY A 110 -10.53 -12.56 42.05
N GLY A 111 -10.79 -12.21 40.80
CA GLY A 111 -10.18 -11.03 40.13
C GLY A 111 -8.74 -11.22 39.66
N LYS A 112 -8.19 -12.44 39.73
CA LYS A 112 -6.79 -12.71 39.40
C LYS A 112 -6.66 -13.72 38.27
N VAL A 113 -5.72 -13.47 37.39
CA VAL A 113 -5.15 -14.39 36.40
C VAL A 113 -3.82 -14.89 36.97
N ARG A 114 -3.73 -16.19 37.31
CA ARG A 114 -2.53 -16.78 37.94
C ARG A 114 -1.58 -17.41 36.91
N SER A 115 -1.45 -16.74 35.77
CA SER A 115 -0.55 -17.12 34.67
C SER A 115 -0.06 -15.85 34.00
N ASP A 116 0.76 -16.00 32.97
CA ASP A 116 1.02 -14.93 32.02
C ASP A 116 -0.28 -14.54 31.28
N LEU A 117 -0.36 -13.29 30.87
CA LEU A 117 -1.36 -12.75 29.96
C LEU A 117 -0.68 -12.58 28.60
N PHE A 118 -1.27 -13.14 27.56
CA PHE A 118 -0.75 -13.10 26.19
C PHE A 118 -1.55 -12.11 25.37
N LEU A 119 -0.89 -11.18 24.71
CA LEU A 119 -1.45 -10.30 23.70
C LEU A 119 -0.99 -10.82 22.34
N ARG A 120 -1.89 -11.46 21.59
CA ARG A 120 -1.57 -12.10 20.32
C ARG A 120 -2.12 -11.29 19.15
N GLY A 121 -1.23 -10.83 18.27
CA GLY A 121 -1.58 -10.16 17.03
C GLY A 121 -1.88 -11.15 15.90
N GLY A 122 -2.92 -10.88 15.13
CA GLY A 122 -3.29 -11.61 13.91
C GLY A 122 -2.97 -10.85 12.63
N GLY A 123 -2.07 -9.87 12.67
CA GLY A 123 -1.64 -9.12 11.49
C GLY A 123 -2.49 -7.88 11.15
N ASP A 124 -3.33 -7.41 12.08
CA ASP A 124 -4.16 -6.22 11.88
C ASP A 124 -3.32 -4.93 11.79
N PRO A 125 -3.21 -4.28 10.61
CA PRO A 125 -2.48 -3.03 10.47
C PRO A 125 -3.30 -1.80 10.91
N THR A 126 -4.55 -1.99 11.36
CA THR A 126 -5.46 -0.88 11.69
C THR A 126 -5.66 -0.69 13.19
N MET A 127 -4.95 -1.44 14.05
CA MET A 127 -5.02 -1.33 15.50
C MET A 127 -4.63 0.05 16.00
N LEU A 128 -5.55 0.74 16.66
CA LEU A 128 -5.34 2.03 17.32
C LEU A 128 -5.14 1.84 18.83
N ALA A 129 -4.57 2.85 19.50
CA ALA A 129 -4.50 2.86 20.96
C ALA A 129 -5.88 2.73 21.64
N GLU A 130 -6.97 3.10 20.95
CA GLU A 130 -8.34 2.95 21.42
C GLU A 130 -8.74 1.49 21.50
N ASP A 131 -8.40 0.68 20.48
CA ASP A 131 -8.72 -0.74 20.44
C ASP A 131 -8.03 -1.50 21.58
N TYR A 132 -6.78 -1.10 21.92
CA TYR A 132 -6.09 -1.62 23.12
C TYR A 132 -6.76 -1.19 24.43
N ARG A 133 -7.37 0.01 24.49
CA ARG A 133 -8.18 0.44 25.63
C ARG A 133 -9.46 -0.40 25.76
N ASP A 134 -10.08 -0.73 24.64
CA ASP A 134 -11.29 -1.56 24.60
C ASP A 134 -10.99 -3.01 25.02
N LEU A 135 -9.88 -3.59 24.56
CA LEU A 135 -9.41 -4.89 25.06
C LEU A 135 -9.18 -4.89 26.57
N ALA A 136 -8.55 -3.84 27.11
CA ALA A 136 -8.37 -3.70 28.56
C ALA A 136 -9.69 -3.51 29.32
N ALA A 137 -10.66 -2.80 28.73
CA ALA A 137 -12.00 -2.64 29.30
C ALA A 137 -12.78 -3.97 29.30
N GLN A 138 -12.66 -4.80 28.27
CA GLN A 138 -13.25 -6.15 28.22
C GLN A 138 -12.67 -7.03 29.35
N LEU A 139 -11.35 -7.01 29.56
CA LEU A 139 -10.73 -7.73 30.70
C LEU A 139 -11.27 -7.25 32.05
N LYS A 140 -11.44 -5.94 32.20
CA LYS A 140 -12.03 -5.36 33.40
C LYS A 140 -13.47 -5.84 33.62
N ALA A 141 -14.27 -5.85 32.55
CA ALA A 141 -15.64 -6.34 32.57
C ALA A 141 -15.70 -7.86 32.89
N ALA A 142 -14.72 -8.64 32.41
CA ALA A 142 -14.53 -10.05 32.77
C ALA A 142 -14.06 -10.26 34.22
N GLY A 143 -13.91 -9.18 34.99
CA GLY A 143 -13.55 -9.20 36.40
C GLY A 143 -12.05 -9.27 36.69
N VAL A 144 -11.18 -9.09 35.71
CA VAL A 144 -9.72 -9.08 35.90
C VAL A 144 -9.32 -7.79 36.66
N GLN A 145 -8.58 -7.97 37.75
CA GLN A 145 -8.00 -6.89 38.55
C GLN A 145 -6.47 -7.00 38.61
N ARG A 146 -5.97 -8.22 38.48
CA ARG A 146 -4.52 -8.50 38.59
C ARG A 146 -4.12 -9.71 37.74
N VAL A 147 -2.99 -9.58 37.09
CA VAL A 147 -2.23 -10.66 36.44
C VAL A 147 -0.99 -10.94 37.30
N ASP A 148 -0.86 -12.18 37.82
CA ASP A 148 0.27 -12.56 38.68
C ASP A 148 1.54 -12.90 37.86
N GLY A 149 1.40 -13.17 36.55
CA GLY A 149 2.48 -13.42 35.59
C GLY A 149 2.93 -12.18 34.80
N ASN A 150 3.51 -12.42 33.64
CA ASN A 150 3.99 -11.43 32.68
C ASN A 150 2.88 -10.99 31.71
N LEU A 151 3.08 -9.87 31.03
CA LEU A 151 2.44 -9.55 29.76
C LEU A 151 3.37 -10.03 28.64
N VAL A 152 2.90 -10.97 27.83
CA VAL A 152 3.64 -11.57 26.72
C VAL A 152 3.05 -11.09 25.42
N ALA A 153 3.83 -10.40 24.60
CA ALA A 153 3.48 -9.98 23.27
C ALA A 153 3.80 -11.10 22.28
N ASP A 154 2.81 -11.51 21.50
CA ASP A 154 2.90 -12.61 20.55
C ASP A 154 2.58 -12.11 19.14
N ASP A 155 3.61 -12.00 18.33
CA ASP A 155 3.56 -11.65 16.91
C ASP A 155 3.89 -12.82 15.98
N SER A 156 3.91 -14.04 16.53
CA SER A 156 4.33 -15.27 15.83
C SER A 156 3.43 -15.68 14.65
N TYR A 157 2.36 -14.92 14.37
CA TYR A 157 1.57 -15.08 13.14
C TYR A 157 2.36 -14.70 11.89
N PHE A 158 3.32 -13.77 12.02
CA PHE A 158 4.31 -13.46 11.00
C PHE A 158 5.68 -14.01 11.37
N ASP A 159 6.58 -14.13 10.38
CA ASP A 159 7.98 -14.46 10.59
C ASP A 159 8.76 -13.24 11.15
N ASP A 160 9.98 -13.50 11.68
CA ASP A 160 10.83 -12.50 12.32
C ASP A 160 11.59 -11.60 11.31
N VAL A 161 11.26 -11.65 10.02
CA VAL A 161 11.88 -10.77 9.01
C VAL A 161 11.18 -9.40 9.07
N PRO A 162 11.89 -8.30 9.46
CA PRO A 162 11.23 -7.04 9.78
C PRO A 162 10.95 -6.15 8.56
N LEU A 163 11.76 -6.23 7.50
CA LEU A 163 11.70 -5.38 6.32
C LEU A 163 11.78 -6.21 5.05
N ALA A 164 11.06 -5.81 4.02
CA ALA A 164 11.09 -6.48 2.73
C ALA A 164 12.42 -6.26 1.99
N THR A 165 12.69 -7.12 1.00
CA THR A 165 13.93 -7.11 0.24
C THR A 165 14.09 -5.84 -0.59
N ALA A 166 15.30 -5.26 -0.57
CA ALA A 166 15.70 -4.10 -1.37
C ALA A 166 14.94 -2.80 -1.05
N TRP A 167 14.46 -2.66 0.19
CA TRP A 167 14.11 -1.34 0.71
C TRP A 167 15.39 -0.53 0.94
N SER A 168 15.34 0.75 0.63
CA SER A 168 16.47 1.64 0.83
C SER A 168 16.73 1.85 2.32
N TRP A 169 17.99 1.77 2.74
CA TRP A 169 18.36 1.96 4.14
C TRP A 169 18.03 3.38 4.65
N ASP A 170 18.07 4.37 3.77
CA ASP A 170 17.74 5.76 4.05
C ASP A 170 16.24 6.01 4.20
N ASP A 171 15.39 5.07 3.77
CA ASP A 171 13.94 5.13 4.02
C ASP A 171 13.54 4.66 5.42
N GLU A 172 14.41 3.93 6.14
CA GLU A 172 14.12 3.24 7.41
C GLU A 172 13.54 4.15 8.52
N PRO A 173 13.93 5.42 8.70
CA PRO A 173 13.35 6.30 9.71
C PRO A 173 11.96 6.83 9.36
N TYR A 174 11.57 6.78 8.09
CA TYR A 174 10.34 7.39 7.62
C TYR A 174 9.14 6.46 7.75
N TYR A 175 8.00 7.01 8.15
CA TYR A 175 6.79 6.28 8.49
C TYR A 175 6.28 5.33 7.38
N TYR A 176 6.57 5.60 6.11
CA TYR A 176 6.18 4.74 4.99
C TYR A 176 7.07 3.49 4.81
N SER A 177 8.08 3.32 5.66
CA SER A 177 9.02 2.20 5.67
C SER A 177 9.12 1.56 7.07
N ALA A 178 8.00 1.45 7.78
CA ALA A 178 7.97 0.88 9.12
C ALA A 178 8.22 -0.63 9.10
N VAL A 179 8.67 -1.15 10.24
CA VAL A 179 8.80 -2.59 10.48
C VAL A 179 7.43 -3.25 10.43
N THR A 180 7.32 -4.37 9.72
CA THR A 180 6.09 -5.16 9.61
C THR A 180 6.04 -6.22 10.69
N SER A 181 5.07 -6.13 11.60
CA SER A 181 4.79 -7.10 12.66
C SER A 181 3.33 -7.50 12.66
N ALA A 182 3.03 -8.72 13.12
CA ALA A 182 1.65 -9.18 13.32
C ALA A 182 0.95 -8.50 14.50
N LEU A 183 1.72 -7.88 15.40
CA LEU A 183 1.23 -7.11 16.54
C LEU A 183 1.79 -5.69 16.46
N THR A 184 0.95 -4.71 16.19
CA THR A 184 1.37 -3.34 15.87
C THR A 184 0.38 -2.29 16.37
N VAL A 185 0.73 -1.01 16.27
CA VAL A 185 -0.14 0.14 16.57
C VAL A 185 -0.03 1.15 15.44
N ALA A 186 -1.16 1.70 15.03
CA ALA A 186 -1.23 2.90 14.20
C ALA A 186 -1.52 4.12 15.11
N PRO A 187 -0.91 5.29 14.85
CA PRO A 187 -1.05 6.46 15.74
C PRO A 187 -2.38 7.21 15.51
N ASP A 188 -2.96 7.10 14.32
CA ASP A 188 -4.17 7.78 13.91
C ASP A 188 -4.96 6.98 12.86
N THR A 189 -6.07 7.55 12.36
CA THR A 189 -6.97 6.93 11.38
C THR A 189 -6.45 6.93 9.93
N ASP A 190 -5.21 7.33 9.68
CA ASP A 190 -4.50 7.03 8.44
C ASP A 190 -3.96 5.59 8.46
N TYR A 191 -3.89 5.01 9.66
CA TYR A 191 -3.47 3.64 9.93
C TYR A 191 -2.05 3.33 9.46
N ASP A 192 -1.10 4.28 9.64
CA ASP A 192 0.32 4.03 9.40
C ASP A 192 0.91 3.20 10.54
N SER A 193 0.66 1.90 10.51
CA SER A 193 1.05 0.97 11.57
C SER A 193 2.57 0.90 11.76
N GLY A 194 3.00 0.66 12.98
CA GLY A 194 4.43 0.64 13.36
C GLY A 194 5.06 2.03 13.45
N THR A 195 4.22 3.07 13.60
CA THR A 195 4.68 4.46 13.74
C THR A 195 4.10 5.15 14.96
N ALA A 196 4.71 6.28 15.36
CA ALA A 196 4.20 7.19 16.37
C ALA A 196 4.28 8.64 15.88
N ILE A 197 3.36 9.49 16.33
CA ILE A 197 3.40 10.92 16.03
C ILE A 197 4.20 11.64 17.13
N VAL A 198 5.20 12.41 16.71
CA VAL A 198 5.94 13.32 17.55
C VAL A 198 5.29 14.69 17.49
N GLU A 199 4.61 15.08 18.54
CA GLU A 199 3.96 16.38 18.67
C GLU A 199 4.89 17.38 19.35
N THR A 200 5.22 18.47 18.65
CA THR A 200 6.07 19.54 19.18
C THR A 200 5.26 20.82 19.33
N SER A 201 5.02 21.24 20.57
CA SER A 201 4.27 22.45 20.93
C SER A 201 5.24 23.57 21.33
N PRO A 202 5.12 24.78 20.75
CA PRO A 202 5.99 25.90 21.12
C PRO A 202 5.75 26.36 22.57
N GLY A 203 6.82 26.75 23.25
CA GLY A 203 6.78 27.38 24.57
C GLY A 203 6.90 28.92 24.49
N SER A 204 7.46 29.52 25.52
CA SER A 204 7.86 30.93 25.50
C SER A 204 9.14 31.11 24.69
N PRO A 205 9.34 32.25 24.01
CA PRO A 205 10.58 32.53 23.28
C PRO A 205 11.85 32.29 24.13
N GLY A 206 12.79 31.53 23.58
CA GLY A 206 14.02 31.10 24.25
C GLY A 206 13.90 29.84 25.10
N ALA A 207 12.70 29.35 25.40
CA ALA A 207 12.51 28.10 26.12
C ALA A 207 12.51 26.89 25.15
N LYS A 208 12.71 25.69 25.70
CA LYS A 208 12.47 24.43 24.92
C LYS A 208 10.99 24.29 24.62
N PRO A 209 10.62 23.82 23.43
CA PRO A 209 9.25 23.38 23.13
C PRO A 209 8.92 22.12 23.94
N THR A 210 7.64 21.88 24.20
CA THR A 210 7.15 20.61 24.74
C THR A 210 7.06 19.59 23.62
N VAL A 211 7.57 18.37 23.86
CA VAL A 211 7.49 17.27 22.92
C VAL A 211 6.73 16.11 23.57
N ALA A 212 5.74 15.56 22.87
CA ALA A 212 4.94 14.41 23.30
C ALA A 212 4.85 13.36 22.18
N LEU A 213 4.55 12.12 22.54
CA LEU A 213 4.28 11.03 21.62
C LEU A 213 2.80 10.67 21.61
N GLN A 214 2.26 10.44 20.43
CA GLN A 214 0.91 9.94 20.19
C GLN A 214 0.98 8.60 19.42
N PRO A 215 0.43 7.52 20.00
CA PRO A 215 0.06 7.37 21.40
C PRO A 215 1.27 7.44 22.32
N ALA A 216 1.03 7.75 23.61
CA ALA A 216 2.11 7.81 24.61
C ALA A 216 2.78 6.42 24.73
N THR A 217 4.10 6.39 24.62
CA THR A 217 4.90 5.16 24.67
C THR A 217 6.33 5.43 25.11
N ASP A 218 7.00 4.40 25.61
CA ASP A 218 8.43 4.37 25.89
C ASP A 218 9.24 3.65 24.78
N ALA A 219 8.57 3.24 23.67
CA ALA A 219 9.21 2.51 22.56
C ALA A 219 10.18 3.36 21.74
N VAL A 220 10.11 4.69 21.86
CA VAL A 220 11.08 5.62 21.28
C VAL A 220 11.55 6.64 22.33
N THR A 221 12.80 7.05 22.21
CA THR A 221 13.46 7.99 23.14
C THR A 221 13.59 9.37 22.49
N ILE A 222 12.89 10.39 23.02
CA ILE A 222 12.97 11.77 22.53
C ILE A 222 14.23 12.48 23.03
N VAL A 223 15.04 12.98 22.09
CA VAL A 223 16.20 13.86 22.36
C VAL A 223 15.85 15.28 21.90
N ASN A 224 15.25 16.07 22.79
CA ASN A 224 14.80 17.43 22.51
C ASN A 224 15.93 18.44 22.62
N ASN A 225 16.47 18.91 21.50
CA ASN A 225 17.46 19.96 21.35
C ASN A 225 16.89 21.22 20.67
N ALA A 226 15.56 21.25 20.39
CA ALA A 226 14.91 22.39 19.78
C ALA A 226 14.73 23.58 20.75
N THR A 227 14.46 24.74 20.17
CA THR A 227 14.16 25.97 20.91
C THR A 227 12.84 26.59 20.38
N THR A 228 12.18 27.37 21.22
CA THR A 228 11.07 28.21 20.78
C THR A 228 11.61 29.56 20.33
N GLY A 229 11.43 29.90 19.05
CA GLY A 229 11.81 31.19 18.48
C GLY A 229 10.82 32.31 18.84
N ALA A 230 11.17 33.56 18.47
CA ALA A 230 10.24 34.67 18.60
C ALA A 230 8.97 34.43 17.72
N ALA A 231 7.86 35.06 18.13
CA ALA A 231 6.64 35.04 17.30
C ALA A 231 6.94 35.60 15.88
N GLY A 232 6.50 34.88 14.85
CA GLY A 232 6.74 35.23 13.44
C GLY A 232 8.14 34.93 12.91
N SER A 233 9.05 34.32 13.71
CA SER A 233 10.32 33.81 13.20
C SER A 233 10.13 32.63 12.24
N ALA A 234 11.17 32.28 11.47
CA ALA A 234 11.13 31.10 10.61
C ALA A 234 10.97 29.81 11.44
N ASN A 235 10.12 28.90 10.97
CA ASN A 235 10.07 27.54 11.49
C ASN A 235 11.18 26.72 10.82
N THR A 236 12.14 26.26 11.61
CA THR A 236 13.27 25.42 11.19
C THR A 236 13.31 24.11 11.97
N LEU A 237 12.14 23.72 12.54
CA LEU A 237 12.04 22.49 13.30
C LEU A 237 12.33 21.30 12.38
N SER A 238 13.15 20.37 12.87
CA SER A 238 13.38 19.06 12.27
C SER A 238 13.14 18.01 13.34
N VAL A 239 12.45 16.93 12.95
CA VAL A 239 12.17 15.76 13.78
C VAL A 239 12.62 14.54 12.97
N GLU A 240 13.67 13.87 13.44
CA GLU A 240 14.28 12.76 12.70
C GLU A 240 14.61 11.62 13.66
N ARG A 241 14.24 10.39 13.29
CA ARG A 241 14.70 9.20 13.99
C ARG A 241 16.10 8.80 13.49
N GLU A 242 16.98 8.49 14.41
CA GLU A 242 18.30 7.95 14.08
C GLU A 242 18.18 6.53 13.52
N HIS A 243 18.92 6.24 12.44
CA HIS A 243 18.95 4.90 11.83
C HIS A 243 19.35 3.82 12.85
N ALA A 244 18.70 2.68 12.79
CA ALA A 244 18.93 1.52 13.65
C ALA A 244 18.89 1.86 15.14
N SER A 245 18.11 2.86 15.55
CA SER A 245 18.01 3.37 16.92
C SER A 245 16.57 3.69 17.29
N ASP A 246 16.28 3.72 18.59
CA ASP A 246 15.02 4.20 19.15
C ASP A 246 15.00 5.72 19.38
N LYS A 247 16.09 6.44 19.08
CA LYS A 247 16.22 7.87 19.37
C LYS A 247 15.60 8.72 18.27
N VAL A 248 14.76 9.66 18.70
CA VAL A 248 14.17 10.69 17.84
C VAL A 248 14.74 12.05 18.26
N PHE A 249 15.47 12.69 17.36
CA PHE A 249 16.04 14.01 17.57
C PHE A 249 15.04 15.09 17.13
N VAL A 250 14.72 16.01 18.03
CA VAL A 250 13.95 17.20 17.75
C VAL A 250 14.90 18.39 17.83
N THR A 251 15.16 19.05 16.70
CA THR A 251 16.19 20.10 16.56
C THR A 251 15.61 21.36 15.88
N GLY A 252 16.40 22.42 15.81
CA GLY A 252 15.99 23.67 15.17
C GLY A 252 15.10 24.55 16.05
N SER A 253 14.16 25.27 15.45
CA SER A 253 13.33 26.27 16.13
C SER A 253 11.90 26.27 15.63
N ILE A 254 10.93 26.27 16.56
CA ILE A 254 9.51 26.47 16.27
C ILE A 254 9.08 27.86 16.77
N PRO A 255 8.40 28.72 15.97
CA PRO A 255 7.98 30.05 16.41
C PRO A 255 7.00 30.00 17.58
N ALA A 256 7.13 30.92 18.53
CA ALA A 256 6.12 31.08 19.58
C ALA A 256 4.76 31.40 18.98
N GLY A 257 3.71 30.71 19.45
CA GLY A 257 2.35 30.83 18.93
C GLY A 257 2.08 30.10 17.60
N ALA A 258 3.04 29.38 17.06
CA ALA A 258 2.78 28.47 15.94
C ALA A 258 1.87 27.31 16.36
N SER A 259 1.19 26.69 15.40
CA SER A 259 0.46 25.45 15.63
C SER A 259 1.40 24.32 16.08
N ILE A 260 0.84 23.30 16.74
CA ILE A 260 1.58 22.07 17.06
C ILE A 260 2.12 21.48 15.75
N ASN A 261 3.40 21.16 15.74
CA ASN A 261 4.01 20.40 14.66
C ASN A 261 3.81 18.92 14.94
N GLN A 262 3.37 18.19 13.96
CA GLN A 262 3.22 16.73 14.01
C GLN A 262 4.13 16.10 12.97
N GLU A 263 4.92 15.10 13.40
CA GLU A 263 5.80 14.35 12.53
C GLU A 263 5.67 12.86 12.84
N TRP A 264 5.46 12.05 11.80
CA TRP A 264 5.31 10.60 11.92
C TRP A 264 6.69 9.95 11.81
N VAL A 265 7.04 9.14 12.79
CA VAL A 265 8.31 8.42 12.84
C VAL A 265 8.07 6.93 13.01
N THR A 266 8.91 6.09 12.39
CA THR A 266 8.84 4.65 12.60
C THR A 266 9.28 4.26 14.02
N VAL A 267 8.71 3.15 14.52
CA VAL A 267 9.12 2.53 15.76
C VAL A 267 9.96 1.29 15.43
N PRO A 268 11.16 1.12 16.01
CA PRO A 268 12.04 -0.01 15.64
C PRO A 268 11.47 -1.38 15.97
N ASP A 269 10.61 -1.46 17.00
CA ASP A 269 9.99 -2.69 17.49
C ASP A 269 8.49 -2.46 17.72
N PRO A 270 7.65 -2.71 16.71
CA PRO A 270 6.20 -2.54 16.80
C PRO A 270 5.54 -3.49 17.81
N THR A 271 6.10 -4.67 18.06
CA THR A 271 5.58 -5.68 18.99
C THR A 271 5.70 -5.19 20.43
N THR A 272 6.88 -4.76 20.84
CA THR A 272 7.10 -4.13 22.16
C THR A 272 6.31 -2.83 22.29
N TYR A 273 6.18 -2.05 21.22
CA TYR A 273 5.36 -0.83 21.20
C TYR A 273 3.88 -1.13 21.49
N ALA A 274 3.30 -2.11 20.81
CA ALA A 274 1.91 -2.54 21.05
C ALA A 274 1.72 -3.03 22.50
N ALA A 275 2.67 -3.79 23.01
CA ALA A 275 2.65 -4.26 24.39
C ALA A 275 2.72 -3.12 25.41
N ASP A 276 3.52 -2.07 25.18
CA ASP A 276 3.57 -0.88 26.06
C ASP A 276 2.24 -0.10 26.04
N VAL A 277 1.67 0.13 24.84
CA VAL A 277 0.36 0.79 24.70
C VAL A 277 -0.72 0.00 25.45
N PHE A 278 -0.75 -1.33 25.29
CA PHE A 278 -1.71 -2.19 26.01
C PHE A 278 -1.44 -2.21 27.53
N ALA A 279 -0.19 -2.27 27.98
CA ALA A 279 0.13 -2.21 29.40
C ALA A 279 -0.32 -0.88 30.04
N ARG A 280 -0.23 0.22 29.31
CA ARG A 280 -0.76 1.53 29.74
C ARG A 280 -2.29 1.49 29.82
N ALA A 281 -2.96 0.86 28.85
CA ALA A 281 -4.41 0.67 28.86
C ALA A 281 -4.88 -0.18 30.04
N LEU A 282 -4.18 -1.29 30.38
CA LEU A 282 -4.44 -2.11 31.56
C LEU A 282 -4.33 -1.30 32.86
N ARG A 283 -3.25 -0.52 33.02
CA ARG A 283 -3.05 0.36 34.19
C ARG A 283 -4.17 1.40 34.31
N ALA A 284 -4.63 2.00 33.19
CA ALA A 284 -5.72 2.94 33.19
C ALA A 284 -7.06 2.32 33.65
N GLN A 285 -7.28 1.02 33.38
CA GLN A 285 -8.43 0.24 33.88
C GLN A 285 -8.24 -0.26 35.31
N GLY A 286 -7.10 0.06 35.96
CA GLY A 286 -6.78 -0.43 37.32
C GLY A 286 -6.41 -1.91 37.37
N ILE A 287 -6.00 -2.50 36.24
CA ILE A 287 -5.48 -3.86 36.16
C ILE A 287 -3.97 -3.81 36.32
N THR A 288 -3.45 -4.55 37.32
CA THR A 288 -2.01 -4.64 37.57
C THR A 288 -1.41 -5.91 36.98
N VAL A 289 -0.29 -5.77 36.27
CA VAL A 289 0.56 -6.89 35.83
C VAL A 289 1.77 -6.95 36.75
N SER A 290 2.03 -8.09 37.38
CA SER A 290 3.09 -8.22 38.40
C SER A 290 4.45 -8.55 37.81
N GLY A 291 4.46 -9.21 36.65
CA GLY A 291 5.69 -9.56 35.94
C GLY A 291 6.14 -8.49 34.95
N ALA A 292 7.06 -8.87 34.09
CA ALA A 292 7.61 -8.02 33.02
C ALA A 292 6.72 -8.05 31.76
N VAL A 293 6.92 -7.04 30.89
CA VAL A 293 6.50 -7.08 29.48
C VAL A 293 7.63 -7.78 28.72
N ARG A 294 7.30 -8.76 27.89
CA ARG A 294 8.26 -9.51 27.07
C ARG A 294 7.61 -10.10 25.84
N GLU A 295 8.36 -10.43 24.83
CA GLU A 295 7.91 -11.17 23.66
C GLU A 295 7.85 -12.68 23.92
N GLY A 296 7.04 -13.41 23.14
CA GLY A 296 6.96 -14.85 23.16
C GLY A 296 5.64 -15.37 22.62
N ALA A 297 5.66 -16.62 22.19
CA ALA A 297 4.49 -17.27 21.60
C ALA A 297 3.44 -17.66 22.65
N THR A 298 2.16 -17.56 22.27
CA THR A 298 1.01 -17.98 23.06
C THR A 298 0.91 -19.52 23.09
N PRO A 299 0.89 -20.15 24.28
CA PRO A 299 0.70 -21.60 24.37
C PRO A 299 -0.65 -22.04 23.82
N GLY A 300 -0.70 -23.17 23.12
CA GLY A 300 -1.96 -23.71 22.55
C GLY A 300 -3.06 -24.00 23.56
N ALA A 301 -2.74 -24.13 24.86
CA ALA A 301 -3.72 -24.31 25.93
C ALA A 301 -4.36 -22.99 26.40
N ALA A 302 -3.85 -21.82 26.00
CA ALA A 302 -4.39 -20.53 26.39
C ALA A 302 -5.81 -20.33 25.85
N LYS A 303 -6.63 -19.62 26.63
CA LYS A 303 -8.02 -19.31 26.31
C LYS A 303 -8.19 -17.81 26.14
N VAL A 304 -9.00 -17.42 25.19
CA VAL A 304 -9.34 -16.01 24.93
C VAL A 304 -10.14 -15.46 26.10
N LEU A 305 -9.70 -14.30 26.59
CA LEU A 305 -10.36 -13.50 27.63
C LEU A 305 -10.96 -12.22 27.07
N ALA A 306 -10.36 -11.66 26.02
CA ALA A 306 -10.84 -10.51 25.27
C ALA A 306 -10.38 -10.64 23.81
N SER A 307 -11.13 -10.04 22.89
CA SER A 307 -10.85 -10.09 21.46
C SER A 307 -11.26 -8.79 20.79
N HIS A 308 -10.51 -8.40 19.77
CA HIS A 308 -10.83 -7.30 18.86
C HIS A 308 -10.75 -7.81 17.42
N ASP A 309 -11.80 -7.56 16.65
CA ASP A 309 -11.83 -7.80 15.20
C ASP A 309 -11.68 -6.47 14.47
N SER A 310 -10.80 -6.43 13.46
CA SER A 310 -10.63 -5.27 12.59
C SER A 310 -11.90 -4.91 11.83
N MET A 311 -11.88 -3.79 11.11
CA MET A 311 -12.82 -3.59 10.02
C MET A 311 -12.70 -4.71 8.98
N ALA A 312 -13.73 -4.94 8.16
CA ALA A 312 -13.66 -5.88 7.04
C ALA A 312 -12.61 -5.44 6.02
N LEU A 313 -12.00 -6.38 5.30
CA LEU A 313 -10.98 -6.08 4.28
C LEU A 313 -11.46 -5.06 3.24
N SER A 314 -12.73 -5.13 2.81
CA SER A 314 -13.33 -4.13 1.91
C SER A 314 -13.28 -2.71 2.48
N GLY A 315 -13.44 -2.54 3.79
CA GLY A 315 -13.28 -1.26 4.49
C GLY A 315 -11.82 -0.83 4.61
N LEU A 316 -10.92 -1.78 4.91
CA LEU A 316 -9.47 -1.56 5.01
C LEU A 316 -8.87 -1.11 3.67
N LEU A 317 -9.43 -1.58 2.54
CA LEU A 317 -8.98 -1.13 1.22
C LEU A 317 -9.05 0.39 1.05
N VAL A 318 -9.98 1.08 1.72
CA VAL A 318 -10.13 2.52 1.56
C VAL A 318 -8.89 3.28 2.03
N PRO A 319 -8.45 3.24 3.31
CA PRO A 319 -7.19 3.89 3.71
C PRO A 319 -5.98 3.28 2.99
N PHE A 320 -5.98 1.98 2.71
CA PHE A 320 -4.89 1.31 1.99
C PHE A 320 -4.64 1.92 0.61
N MET A 321 -5.65 1.96 -0.25
CA MET A 321 -5.49 2.38 -1.64
C MET A 321 -5.55 3.90 -1.81
N LYS A 322 -6.45 4.60 -1.09
CA LYS A 322 -6.60 6.06 -1.15
C LYS A 322 -5.34 6.78 -0.66
N LEU A 323 -4.75 6.32 0.45
CA LEU A 323 -3.55 6.93 1.04
C LEU A 323 -2.25 6.24 0.58
N SER A 324 -2.37 5.16 -0.19
CA SER A 324 -1.21 4.39 -0.68
C SER A 324 -0.35 3.81 0.46
N ASN A 325 -0.99 3.35 1.54
CA ASN A 325 -0.31 2.89 2.75
C ASN A 325 0.53 1.63 2.47
N ASN A 326 1.84 1.68 2.79
CA ASN A 326 2.75 0.57 2.53
C ASN A 326 2.56 -0.57 3.53
N MET A 327 2.35 -0.24 4.81
CA MET A 327 2.28 -1.26 5.86
C MET A 327 1.06 -2.16 5.71
N HIS A 328 -0.05 -1.65 5.16
CA HIS A 328 -1.21 -2.47 4.81
C HIS A 328 -0.86 -3.49 3.73
N ALA A 329 -0.09 -3.10 2.72
CA ALA A 329 0.34 -4.01 1.66
C ALA A 329 1.18 -5.16 2.22
N GLU A 330 2.14 -4.84 3.08
CA GLU A 330 3.05 -5.84 3.63
C GLU A 330 2.35 -6.78 4.62
N ALA A 331 1.47 -6.24 5.46
CA ALA A 331 0.63 -7.05 6.35
C ALA A 331 -0.26 -8.01 5.53
N LEU A 332 -0.89 -7.54 4.45
CA LEU A 332 -1.71 -8.38 3.56
C LEU A 332 -0.87 -9.48 2.90
N VAL A 333 0.33 -9.15 2.41
CA VAL A 333 1.22 -10.17 1.81
C VAL A 333 1.58 -11.24 2.83
N LYS A 334 2.02 -10.87 4.04
CA LYS A 334 2.35 -11.86 5.07
C LYS A 334 1.12 -12.66 5.50
N THR A 335 -0.06 -12.04 5.58
CA THR A 335 -1.32 -12.73 5.88
C THR A 335 -1.69 -13.74 4.79
N LEU A 336 -1.55 -13.40 3.49
CA LEU A 336 -1.74 -14.36 2.41
C LEU A 336 -0.83 -15.58 2.55
N GLY A 337 0.42 -15.37 2.99
CA GLY A 337 1.34 -16.45 3.28
C GLY A 337 0.88 -17.30 4.46
N ALA A 338 0.49 -16.68 5.57
CA ALA A 338 0.02 -17.35 6.77
C ALA A 338 -1.22 -18.22 6.52
N GLU A 339 -2.22 -17.67 5.84
CA GLU A 339 -3.47 -18.36 5.53
C GLU A 339 -3.26 -19.53 4.54
N ALA A 340 -2.41 -19.36 3.54
CA ALA A 340 -2.19 -20.38 2.53
C ALA A 340 -1.26 -21.51 2.99
N THR A 341 -0.26 -21.22 3.83
CA THR A 341 0.82 -22.17 4.14
C THR A 341 1.10 -22.37 5.63
N GLY A 342 0.46 -21.60 6.50
CA GLY A 342 0.77 -21.53 7.93
C GLY A 342 2.04 -20.72 8.24
N THR A 343 2.61 -20.01 7.25
CA THR A 343 3.84 -19.21 7.41
C THR A 343 3.61 -17.78 6.93
N GLY A 344 3.52 -16.85 7.85
CA GLY A 344 3.32 -15.42 7.56
C GLY A 344 4.61 -14.74 7.10
N SER A 345 5.06 -15.02 5.89
CA SER A 345 6.32 -14.51 5.33
C SER A 345 6.11 -13.86 3.96
N TRP A 346 7.01 -12.93 3.59
CA TRP A 346 7.01 -12.39 2.22
C TRP A 346 7.12 -13.46 1.16
N GLN A 347 8.00 -14.46 1.37
CA GLN A 347 8.17 -15.54 0.40
C GLN A 347 6.87 -16.28 0.13
N ALA A 348 6.15 -16.68 1.19
CA ALA A 348 4.90 -17.42 1.06
C ALA A 348 3.79 -16.54 0.47
N GLY A 349 3.66 -15.28 0.93
CA GLY A 349 2.62 -14.37 0.48
C GLY A 349 2.80 -13.89 -0.95
N LEU A 350 4.02 -13.51 -1.34
CA LEU A 350 4.31 -13.11 -2.73
C LEU A 350 4.11 -14.26 -3.71
N ALA A 351 4.29 -15.52 -3.28
CA ALA A 351 3.92 -16.67 -4.09
C ALA A 351 2.40 -16.71 -4.37
N GLN A 352 1.56 -16.32 -3.40
CA GLN A 352 0.10 -16.22 -3.60
C GLN A 352 -0.26 -15.07 -4.55
N VAL A 353 0.34 -13.88 -4.37
CA VAL A 353 0.14 -12.74 -5.28
C VAL A 353 0.50 -13.11 -6.72
N ARG A 354 1.64 -13.83 -6.90
CA ARG A 354 2.08 -14.30 -8.21
C ARG A 354 1.13 -15.34 -8.81
N ALA A 355 0.67 -16.30 -7.99
CA ALA A 355 -0.26 -17.35 -8.42
C ALA A 355 -1.60 -16.74 -8.88
N TYR A 356 -2.15 -15.80 -8.12
CA TYR A 356 -3.33 -15.03 -8.50
C TYR A 356 -3.13 -14.31 -9.84
N ALA A 357 -2.06 -13.53 -9.99
CA ALA A 357 -1.77 -12.83 -11.25
C ALA A 357 -1.69 -13.80 -12.45
N GLN A 358 -1.04 -14.95 -12.28
CA GLN A 358 -0.95 -15.98 -13.31
C GLN A 358 -2.33 -16.58 -13.65
N GLU A 359 -3.17 -16.85 -12.65
CA GLU A 359 -4.53 -17.34 -12.85
C GLU A 359 -5.39 -16.35 -13.67
N LYS A 360 -5.19 -15.05 -13.42
CA LYS A 360 -5.89 -13.97 -14.14
C LYS A 360 -5.27 -13.64 -15.51
N GLY A 361 -4.35 -14.46 -16.00
CA GLY A 361 -3.81 -14.37 -17.36
C GLY A 361 -2.58 -13.46 -17.50
N VAL A 362 -2.06 -12.90 -16.40
CA VAL A 362 -0.82 -12.11 -16.44
C VAL A 362 0.37 -13.03 -16.69
N ASP A 363 1.23 -12.69 -17.67
CA ASP A 363 2.50 -13.41 -17.87
C ASP A 363 3.48 -13.08 -16.72
N THR A 364 3.47 -13.92 -15.71
CA THR A 364 4.35 -13.75 -14.54
C THR A 364 5.81 -14.07 -14.80
N ASN A 365 6.20 -14.57 -15.99
CA ASN A 365 7.61 -14.81 -16.35
C ASN A 365 8.33 -13.52 -16.74
N VAL A 366 7.57 -12.48 -17.12
CA VAL A 366 8.14 -11.18 -17.50
C VAL A 366 8.14 -10.15 -16.38
N ILE A 367 7.60 -10.47 -15.20
CA ILE A 367 7.56 -9.57 -14.04
C ILE A 367 8.35 -10.13 -12.85
N ARG A 368 8.72 -9.25 -11.93
CA ARG A 368 9.29 -9.62 -10.63
C ARG A 368 8.56 -8.85 -9.53
N ILE A 369 8.08 -9.58 -8.54
CA ILE A 369 7.41 -9.08 -7.34
C ILE A 369 8.31 -9.37 -6.16
N SER A 370 8.70 -8.36 -5.39
CA SER A 370 9.69 -8.45 -4.31
C SER A 370 9.15 -7.96 -2.96
N ASP A 371 8.08 -7.16 -2.98
CA ASP A 371 7.30 -6.76 -1.80
C ASP A 371 5.82 -6.57 -2.18
N GLY A 372 4.98 -6.16 -1.23
CA GLY A 372 3.57 -5.91 -1.46
C GLY A 372 3.25 -4.47 -1.83
N SER A 373 4.07 -3.53 -1.43
CA SER A 373 3.81 -2.08 -1.52
C SER A 373 4.36 -1.43 -2.78
N GLY A 374 5.41 -2.02 -3.37
CA GLY A 374 6.17 -1.42 -4.46
C GLY A 374 7.28 -0.47 -3.98
N LEU A 375 7.63 -0.49 -2.69
CA LEU A 375 8.76 0.27 -2.15
C LEU A 375 10.10 -0.38 -2.55
N SER A 376 10.08 -1.69 -2.80
CA SER A 376 11.25 -2.43 -3.25
C SER A 376 11.77 -1.93 -4.60
N ARG A 377 13.08 -1.61 -4.66
CA ARG A 377 13.74 -1.27 -5.93
C ARG A 377 13.86 -2.47 -6.88
N PHE A 378 13.55 -3.68 -6.40
CA PHE A 378 13.58 -4.90 -7.20
C PHE A 378 12.25 -5.26 -7.84
N ASP A 379 11.16 -4.56 -7.54
CA ASP A 379 9.90 -4.75 -8.25
C ASP A 379 10.02 -4.31 -9.70
N LEU A 380 9.60 -5.17 -10.60
CA LEU A 380 9.59 -4.91 -12.03
C LEU A 380 8.27 -5.41 -12.61
N LEU A 381 7.45 -4.49 -13.09
CA LEU A 381 6.22 -4.78 -13.83
C LEU A 381 6.32 -4.25 -15.26
N THR A 382 5.46 -4.77 -16.11
CA THR A 382 5.19 -4.22 -17.45
C THR A 382 3.83 -3.56 -17.44
N THR A 383 3.59 -2.54 -18.27
CA THR A 383 2.26 -1.93 -18.39
C THR A 383 1.23 -2.91 -18.98
N ASP A 384 1.68 -3.91 -19.77
CA ASP A 384 0.83 -5.03 -20.19
C ASP A 384 0.32 -5.83 -18.99
N ALA A 385 1.23 -6.23 -18.10
CA ALA A 385 0.86 -7.00 -16.90
C ALA A 385 -0.12 -6.24 -15.99
N VAL A 386 0.05 -4.92 -15.86
CA VAL A 386 -0.89 -4.07 -15.10
C VAL A 386 -2.23 -3.97 -15.81
N ALA A 387 -2.25 -3.77 -17.14
CA ALA A 387 -3.49 -3.69 -17.92
C ALA A 387 -4.24 -5.03 -17.93
N ASP A 388 -3.54 -6.17 -18.06
CA ASP A 388 -4.14 -7.51 -17.99
C ASP A 388 -4.82 -7.73 -16.63
N LEU A 389 -4.14 -7.38 -15.52
CA LEU A 389 -4.72 -7.46 -14.18
C LEU A 389 -5.99 -6.61 -14.06
N LEU A 390 -5.96 -5.34 -14.54
CA LEU A 390 -7.10 -4.43 -14.45
C LEU A 390 -8.30 -4.93 -15.26
N VAL A 391 -8.09 -5.47 -16.47
CA VAL A 391 -9.15 -6.08 -17.28
C VAL A 391 -9.74 -7.30 -16.57
N ALA A 392 -8.89 -8.18 -16.01
CA ALA A 392 -9.33 -9.38 -15.31
C ALA A 392 -10.08 -9.05 -14.01
N ALA A 393 -9.58 -8.11 -13.21
CA ALA A 393 -10.20 -7.70 -11.95
C ALA A 393 -11.65 -7.24 -12.12
N LYS A 394 -12.00 -6.66 -13.27
CA LYS A 394 -13.37 -6.21 -13.57
C LYS A 394 -14.40 -7.34 -13.59
N GLN A 395 -13.97 -8.57 -13.79
CA GLN A 395 -14.85 -9.76 -13.83
C GLN A 395 -15.08 -10.36 -12.43
N GLU A 396 -14.38 -9.87 -11.42
CA GLU A 396 -14.41 -10.45 -10.09
C GLU A 396 -15.63 -9.98 -9.27
N PRO A 397 -16.22 -10.85 -8.44
CA PRO A 397 -17.41 -10.51 -7.65
C PRO A 397 -17.15 -9.39 -6.62
N TRP A 398 -15.91 -9.20 -6.21
CA TRP A 398 -15.48 -8.16 -5.29
C TRP A 398 -15.06 -6.84 -5.98
N PHE A 399 -15.11 -6.78 -7.30
CA PHE A 399 -14.59 -5.66 -8.10
C PHE A 399 -15.10 -4.30 -7.62
N GLN A 400 -16.41 -4.17 -7.36
CA GLN A 400 -16.99 -2.86 -7.02
C GLN A 400 -16.34 -2.27 -5.76
N ALA A 401 -16.17 -3.06 -4.69
CA ALA A 401 -15.53 -2.59 -3.46
C ALA A 401 -14.06 -2.20 -3.68
N TRP A 402 -13.35 -2.95 -4.52
CA TRP A 402 -11.96 -2.67 -4.88
C TRP A 402 -11.84 -1.43 -5.78
N TYR A 403 -12.73 -1.26 -6.75
CA TYR A 403 -12.81 -0.10 -7.64
C TYR A 403 -13.09 1.19 -6.86
N ASP A 404 -14.02 1.16 -5.92
CA ASP A 404 -14.37 2.30 -5.06
C ASP A 404 -13.21 2.70 -4.12
N ALA A 405 -12.34 1.76 -3.78
CA ALA A 405 -11.14 2.02 -2.99
C ALA A 405 -10.01 2.70 -3.79
N LEU A 406 -10.04 2.71 -5.12
CA LEU A 406 -9.05 3.44 -5.92
C LEU A 406 -9.21 4.96 -5.74
N PRO A 407 -8.10 5.73 -5.66
CA PRO A 407 -8.13 7.19 -5.71
C PRO A 407 -8.93 7.74 -6.89
N ILE A 408 -9.73 8.78 -6.67
CA ILE A 408 -10.59 9.40 -7.69
C ILE A 408 -10.07 10.79 -8.05
N ALA A 409 -9.85 11.04 -9.34
CA ALA A 409 -9.30 12.28 -9.83
C ALA A 409 -10.17 13.50 -9.46
N GLY A 410 -9.54 14.55 -8.97
CA GLY A 410 -10.15 15.85 -8.71
C GLY A 410 -11.13 15.91 -7.54
N ASN A 411 -11.46 14.80 -6.90
CA ASN A 411 -12.36 14.78 -5.75
C ASN A 411 -11.64 15.27 -4.49
N ALA A 412 -12.13 16.33 -3.87
CA ALA A 412 -11.44 17.02 -2.77
C ALA A 412 -11.46 16.26 -1.43
N ASP A 413 -12.38 15.31 -1.24
CA ASP A 413 -12.44 14.49 -0.04
C ASP A 413 -11.24 13.55 0.03
N ARG A 414 -10.63 13.46 1.22
CA ARG A 414 -9.38 12.73 1.42
C ARG A 414 -9.53 11.23 1.20
N PHE A 415 -10.60 10.64 1.70
CA PHE A 415 -10.87 9.21 1.59
C PHE A 415 -11.68 8.82 0.34
N THR A 416 -11.94 9.78 -0.53
CA THR A 416 -12.51 9.57 -1.87
C THR A 416 -11.48 9.85 -2.95
N GLY A 417 -10.94 11.07 -3.01
CA GLY A 417 -9.94 11.45 -3.99
C GLY A 417 -8.55 10.88 -3.72
N GLY A 418 -8.21 10.66 -2.45
CA GLY A 418 -6.93 10.10 -2.05
C GLY A 418 -5.75 10.85 -2.65
N THR A 419 -4.80 10.12 -3.21
CA THR A 419 -3.60 10.68 -3.87
C THR A 419 -3.91 11.44 -5.18
N LEU A 420 -5.13 11.33 -5.71
CA LEU A 420 -5.59 12.07 -6.90
C LEU A 420 -6.48 13.28 -6.57
N ARG A 421 -6.76 13.56 -5.30
CA ARG A 421 -7.72 14.61 -4.89
C ARG A 421 -7.40 16.02 -5.40
N SER A 422 -6.12 16.31 -5.66
CA SER A 422 -5.66 17.61 -6.18
C SER A 422 -5.31 17.58 -7.67
N ARG A 423 -5.34 16.40 -8.31
CA ARG A 423 -4.94 16.18 -9.71
C ARG A 423 -6.18 16.20 -10.61
N MET A 424 -6.01 16.67 -11.86
CA MET A 424 -7.03 16.66 -12.92
C MET A 424 -8.36 17.36 -12.54
N ARG A 425 -8.34 18.35 -11.63
CA ARG A 425 -9.53 19.11 -11.20
C ARG A 425 -10.10 19.91 -12.35
N ASN A 426 -11.43 19.99 -12.41
CA ASN A 426 -12.19 20.75 -13.42
C ASN A 426 -11.89 20.29 -14.86
N THR A 427 -11.66 18.99 -15.05
CA THR A 427 -11.45 18.35 -16.36
C THR A 427 -12.47 17.24 -16.57
N ALA A 428 -12.50 16.63 -17.75
CA ALA A 428 -13.33 15.45 -18.03
C ALA A 428 -12.95 14.22 -17.19
N ALA A 429 -11.75 14.18 -16.62
CA ALA A 429 -11.31 13.12 -15.73
C ALA A 429 -11.78 13.30 -14.27
N THR A 430 -12.28 14.51 -13.89
CA THR A 430 -12.79 14.77 -12.52
C THR A 430 -13.95 13.85 -12.20
N ASP A 431 -13.89 13.15 -11.06
CA ASP A 431 -14.88 12.15 -10.59
C ASP A 431 -15.14 10.99 -11.57
N ASN A 432 -14.33 10.86 -12.63
CA ASN A 432 -14.41 9.85 -13.69
C ASN A 432 -13.22 8.88 -13.66
N LEU A 433 -12.00 9.40 -13.47
CA LEU A 433 -10.81 8.57 -13.46
C LEU A 433 -10.59 8.00 -12.05
N HIS A 434 -10.57 6.66 -11.95
CA HIS A 434 -10.21 5.90 -10.76
C HIS A 434 -8.86 5.23 -10.98
N GLY A 435 -7.82 5.61 -10.23
CA GLY A 435 -6.49 5.12 -10.52
C GLY A 435 -5.56 5.09 -9.33
N LYS A 436 -4.65 4.10 -9.33
CA LYS A 436 -3.57 3.99 -8.36
C LYS A 436 -2.35 4.78 -8.85
N THR A 437 -1.87 5.67 -8.02
CA THR A 437 -0.60 6.38 -8.21
C THR A 437 0.59 5.54 -7.75
N GLY A 438 1.77 5.85 -8.25
CA GLY A 438 3.04 5.34 -7.74
C GLY A 438 4.10 6.43 -7.82
N SER A 439 4.94 6.55 -6.78
CA SER A 439 6.02 7.55 -6.76
C SER A 439 7.17 7.05 -5.91
N MET A 440 8.37 7.15 -6.46
CA MET A 440 9.66 7.08 -5.77
C MET A 440 10.64 8.01 -6.50
N THR A 441 11.82 8.21 -5.97
CA THR A 441 12.86 8.99 -6.65
C THR A 441 13.06 8.49 -8.08
N SER A 442 12.82 9.35 -9.08
CA SER A 442 12.91 9.05 -10.52
C SER A 442 11.97 7.93 -11.01
N VAL A 443 10.88 7.64 -10.29
CA VAL A 443 9.84 6.69 -10.66
C VAL A 443 8.47 7.33 -10.43
N THR A 444 7.61 7.28 -11.45
CA THR A 444 6.18 7.63 -11.30
C THR A 444 5.32 6.68 -12.11
N ALA A 445 4.10 6.43 -11.62
CA ALA A 445 3.13 5.58 -12.28
C ALA A 445 1.70 6.06 -12.00
N LEU A 446 0.84 5.85 -12.98
CA LEU A 446 -0.61 6.00 -12.84
C LEU A 446 -1.30 4.93 -13.69
N SER A 447 -2.13 4.10 -13.04
CA SER A 447 -2.86 3.03 -13.71
C SER A 447 -4.25 2.88 -13.11
N GLY A 448 -5.24 2.55 -13.95
CA GLY A 448 -6.62 2.41 -13.49
C GLY A 448 -7.63 2.45 -14.62
N TYR A 449 -8.78 3.03 -14.32
CA TYR A 449 -9.96 3.08 -15.19
C TYR A 449 -10.39 4.51 -15.47
N VAL A 450 -10.93 4.74 -16.66
CA VAL A 450 -11.56 6.02 -17.05
C VAL A 450 -12.60 5.76 -18.13
N SER A 451 -13.75 6.43 -18.07
CA SER A 451 -14.72 6.42 -19.16
C SER A 451 -14.41 7.54 -20.15
N ASN A 452 -14.40 7.21 -21.45
CA ASN A 452 -14.25 8.21 -22.50
C ASN A 452 -15.53 9.04 -22.71
N ALA A 453 -15.53 10.00 -23.64
CA ALA A 453 -16.68 10.86 -23.89
C ALA A 453 -17.92 10.11 -24.42
N ASP A 454 -17.75 8.93 -25.02
CA ASP A 454 -18.84 8.06 -25.50
C ASP A 454 -19.37 7.10 -24.41
N GLY A 455 -18.78 7.13 -23.20
CA GLY A 455 -19.11 6.22 -22.10
C GLY A 455 -18.46 4.83 -22.21
N ARG A 456 -17.51 4.65 -23.12
CA ARG A 456 -16.69 3.43 -23.19
C ARG A 456 -15.69 3.43 -22.04
N GLU A 457 -15.68 2.36 -21.26
CA GLU A 457 -14.72 2.22 -20.15
C GLU A 457 -13.38 1.72 -20.67
N LEU A 458 -12.32 2.40 -20.25
CA LEU A 458 -10.94 2.14 -20.62
C LEU A 458 -10.14 1.73 -19.39
N VAL A 459 -9.21 0.80 -19.59
CA VAL A 459 -8.09 0.54 -18.68
C VAL A 459 -6.86 1.26 -19.22
N PHE A 460 -6.08 1.85 -18.35
CA PHE A 460 -4.80 2.42 -18.75
C PHE A 460 -3.73 2.14 -17.71
N SER A 461 -2.48 2.07 -18.18
CA SER A 461 -1.29 2.00 -17.34
C SER A 461 -0.19 2.84 -17.96
N MET A 462 0.39 3.75 -17.18
CA MET A 462 1.58 4.51 -17.55
C MET A 462 2.62 4.41 -16.44
N ILE A 463 3.84 3.99 -16.77
CA ILE A 463 4.96 3.88 -15.85
C ILE A 463 6.16 4.59 -16.46
N SER A 464 6.80 5.49 -15.69
CA SER A 464 7.97 6.26 -16.11
C SER A 464 9.09 6.11 -15.10
N ASN A 465 10.28 5.74 -15.58
CA ASN A 465 11.48 5.56 -14.77
C ASN A 465 12.66 6.39 -15.30
N ASN A 466 13.60 6.69 -14.41
CA ASN A 466 14.87 7.36 -14.71
C ASN A 466 14.73 8.78 -15.29
N TYR A 467 13.65 9.46 -14.97
CA TYR A 467 13.50 10.87 -15.31
C TYR A 467 14.31 11.77 -14.35
N LEU A 468 14.67 12.98 -14.81
CA LEU A 468 15.31 14.01 -13.99
C LEU A 468 14.31 15.10 -13.54
N ALA A 469 13.23 15.30 -14.30
CA ALA A 469 12.13 16.19 -13.95
C ALA A 469 10.83 15.41 -14.03
N SER A 470 10.04 15.45 -12.96
CA SER A 470 8.83 14.64 -12.80
C SER A 470 7.84 14.82 -13.97
N PRO A 471 7.45 13.72 -14.66
CA PRO A 471 6.47 13.77 -15.74
C PRO A 471 5.02 13.58 -15.23
N ARG A 472 4.75 13.78 -13.94
CA ARG A 472 3.41 13.58 -13.33
C ARG A 472 2.30 14.34 -14.05
N SER A 473 2.61 15.55 -14.57
CA SER A 473 1.65 16.32 -15.37
C SER A 473 1.31 15.67 -16.72
N GLN A 474 2.17 14.79 -17.24
CA GLN A 474 1.91 14.01 -18.45
C GLN A 474 1.01 12.80 -18.16
N GLU A 475 1.10 12.22 -16.98
CA GLU A 475 0.12 11.23 -16.52
C GLU A 475 -1.28 11.88 -16.42
N ASP A 476 -1.37 13.09 -15.85
CA ASP A 476 -2.62 13.85 -15.81
C ASP A 476 -3.15 14.16 -17.21
N ALA A 477 -2.27 14.57 -18.12
CA ALA A 477 -2.64 14.84 -19.51
C ALA A 477 -3.14 13.58 -20.22
N LEU A 478 -2.54 12.41 -19.98
CA LEU A 478 -3.01 11.13 -20.49
C LEU A 478 -4.43 10.84 -19.98
N GLY A 479 -4.64 10.89 -18.65
CA GLY A 479 -5.95 10.63 -18.06
C GLY A 479 -7.05 11.57 -18.59
N VAL A 480 -6.75 12.86 -18.72
CA VAL A 480 -7.69 13.86 -19.28
C VAL A 480 -7.95 13.59 -20.77
N THR A 481 -6.93 13.26 -21.55
CA THR A 481 -7.07 12.92 -22.98
C THR A 481 -7.96 11.70 -23.18
N LEU A 482 -7.78 10.64 -22.38
CA LEU A 482 -8.62 9.45 -22.44
C LEU A 482 -10.07 9.77 -22.08
N ALA A 483 -10.30 10.59 -21.05
CA ALA A 483 -11.64 11.00 -20.64
C ALA A 483 -12.37 11.88 -21.70
N GLN A 484 -11.62 12.64 -22.49
CA GLN A 484 -12.14 13.50 -23.55
C GLN A 484 -12.27 12.83 -24.91
N TRP A 485 -11.59 11.70 -25.10
CA TRP A 485 -11.58 11.00 -26.37
C TRP A 485 -13.00 10.50 -26.74
N SER A 486 -13.37 10.67 -28.01
CA SER A 486 -14.57 10.11 -28.62
C SER A 486 -14.19 9.40 -29.91
N GLU A 487 -14.77 8.24 -30.15
CA GLU A 487 -14.56 7.48 -31.40
C GLU A 487 -15.11 8.25 -32.61
N ALA A 488 -16.16 9.07 -32.41
CA ALA A 488 -16.80 9.85 -33.48
C ALA A 488 -16.03 11.15 -33.78
N ASP A 489 -15.55 11.85 -32.74
CA ASP A 489 -14.98 13.19 -32.86
C ASP A 489 -13.45 13.22 -32.78
N GLY A 490 -12.83 12.07 -32.44
CA GLY A 490 -11.39 11.96 -32.22
C GLY A 490 -10.93 12.53 -30.86
N ALA A 491 -9.61 12.51 -30.62
CA ALA A 491 -9.01 13.08 -29.41
C ALA A 491 -8.56 14.52 -29.68
N ALA A 492 -8.97 15.46 -28.83
CA ALA A 492 -8.41 16.79 -28.87
C ALA A 492 -6.94 16.73 -28.41
N PRO A 493 -6.00 17.40 -29.11
CA PRO A 493 -4.61 17.47 -28.64
C PRO A 493 -4.59 18.16 -27.27
N PRO A 494 -3.78 17.66 -26.32
CA PRO A 494 -3.67 18.26 -25.00
C PRO A 494 -3.18 19.70 -25.13
N THR A 495 -3.87 20.64 -24.49
CA THR A 495 -3.37 22.02 -24.36
C THR A 495 -2.18 21.96 -23.40
N ALA A 496 -0.98 22.08 -23.92
CA ALA A 496 0.23 22.15 -23.11
C ALA A 496 0.15 23.36 -22.18
N ASP A 497 0.03 23.13 -20.87
CA ASP A 497 0.21 24.18 -19.89
C ASP A 497 1.71 24.53 -19.82
N SER A 498 2.09 25.57 -20.55
CA SER A 498 3.47 26.08 -20.68
C SER A 498 4.05 26.63 -19.36
N ARG A 499 3.29 26.60 -18.25
CA ARG A 499 3.69 27.18 -16.96
C ARG A 499 4.56 26.27 -16.10
N SER A 500 4.70 24.97 -16.42
CA SER A 500 5.43 24.02 -15.59
C SER A 500 6.85 23.67 -16.04
N LEU A 501 7.43 24.36 -17.02
CA LEU A 501 8.80 24.15 -17.50
C LEU A 501 9.88 24.75 -16.56
N ARG A 502 9.66 24.80 -15.26
CA ARG A 502 10.76 25.01 -14.32
C ARG A 502 11.50 23.68 -14.18
N ARG A 503 12.72 23.62 -14.73
CA ARG A 503 13.70 22.60 -14.36
C ARG A 503 13.97 22.77 -12.86
N SER A 504 13.33 21.98 -12.02
CA SER A 504 13.79 21.76 -10.65
C SER A 504 14.91 20.74 -10.74
N THR A 505 16.13 21.14 -10.47
CA THR A 505 17.28 20.25 -10.28
C THR A 505 17.36 19.76 -8.84
N ASP A 506 16.44 20.21 -7.99
CA ASP A 506 16.37 19.80 -6.60
C ASP A 506 15.31 18.70 -6.48
N TYR A 507 15.73 17.54 -6.02
CA TYR A 507 14.85 16.46 -5.53
C TYR A 507 14.07 17.03 -4.32
N GLY A 508 12.87 17.51 -4.58
CA GLY A 508 12.03 18.12 -3.56
C GLY A 508 10.87 17.20 -3.15
N PRO A 509 10.12 17.56 -2.10
CA PRO A 509 8.93 16.83 -1.65
C PRO A 509 7.87 16.58 -2.73
N ALA A 510 7.96 17.31 -3.87
CA ALA A 510 7.05 17.16 -5.01
C ALA A 510 7.19 15.83 -5.77
N ASP A 511 8.28 15.09 -5.56
CA ASP A 511 8.54 13.82 -6.24
C ASP A 511 8.09 12.59 -5.43
N ILE A 512 7.87 12.75 -4.13
CA ILE A 512 7.26 11.70 -3.30
C ILE A 512 5.74 11.72 -3.39
N GLU A 513 5.11 10.61 -3.05
CA GLU A 513 3.66 10.52 -2.99
C GLU A 513 3.11 11.53 -1.99
N CYS A 514 2.03 12.24 -2.33
CA CYS A 514 1.52 13.29 -1.45
C CYS A 514 1.07 12.76 -0.08
N SER A 515 0.63 11.51 -0.02
CA SER A 515 0.32 10.82 1.24
C SER A 515 1.57 10.64 2.11
N TRP A 516 2.72 10.31 1.50
CA TRP A 516 3.99 10.13 2.21
C TRP A 516 4.58 11.45 2.70
N ALA A 517 4.27 12.54 2.02
CA ALA A 517 4.59 13.89 2.50
C ALA A 517 3.54 14.42 3.50
N LYS A 518 2.53 13.61 3.87
CA LYS A 518 1.35 14.04 4.65
C LYS A 518 0.68 15.30 4.07
N ALA A 519 0.78 15.48 2.75
CA ALA A 519 0.29 16.66 2.03
C ALA A 519 -1.06 16.44 1.33
N CYS A 520 -1.53 15.21 1.29
CA CYS A 520 -2.89 14.90 0.93
C CYS A 520 -3.72 14.57 2.16
#